data_2043859cac7b210641a2cd009767f520
#
_entry.id   2043859cac7b210641a2cd009767f520
#
_cell.length_a   1.000
_cell.length_b   1.000
_cell.length_c   1.000
_cell.angle_alpha   90.00
_cell.angle_beta   90.00
_cell.angle_gamma   90.00
#
_symmetry.space_group_name_H-M   'P 1'
#
loop_
_entity.id
_entity.type
_entity.pdbx_description
1 polymer ?
#
loop_
_entity_poly.entity_id
_entity_poly.type
_entity_poly.pdbx_seq_one_letter_code
_entity_poly.pdbx_strand_id
1 'polypeptide(L)'
;METWKSIENTNDKYFVSNYGNIKNKKGHILSNWKSEKGYSKVSLFIDGAQKNCFVHRLVAEAFIPNPDNKPYVDHISGVKSDNSETNLRWVTNSENILNPNTHQRFYKRMWS
;
A
#
# COMPACT_ATOMS: atom_id res chain seq x y z
N MET A 1 12.26 9.76 9.81
CA MET A 1 12.65 8.61 10.65
C MET A 1 11.70 7.46 10.44
N GLU A 2 12.24 6.27 10.27
CA GLU A 2 11.40 5.10 10.06
C GLU A 2 10.76 4.63 11.36
N THR A 3 9.43 4.46 11.35
CA THR A 3 8.68 3.95 12.48
C THR A 3 7.91 2.70 12.04
N TRP A 4 7.66 1.79 12.99
CA TRP A 4 7.06 0.49 12.71
C TRP A 4 5.77 0.32 13.49
N LYS A 5 4.78 -0.29 12.85
CA LYS A 5 3.51 -0.66 13.49
C LYS A 5 3.17 -2.10 13.16
N SER A 6 2.53 -2.78 14.10
CA SER A 6 2.04 -4.14 13.89
C SER A 6 0.97 -4.14 12.79
N ILE A 7 1.03 -5.14 11.90
CA ILE A 7 0.01 -5.31 10.87
C ILE A 7 -1.19 -6.02 11.51
N GLU A 8 -2.38 -5.45 11.35
CA GLU A 8 -3.61 -6.00 11.90
C GLU A 8 -3.85 -7.44 11.43
N ASN A 9 -4.45 -8.24 12.31
CA ASN A 9 -4.82 -9.63 12.02
C ASN A 9 -3.65 -10.58 11.80
N THR A 10 -2.44 -10.20 12.23
CA THR A 10 -1.25 -11.06 12.13
C THR A 10 -0.75 -11.54 13.48
N ASN A 11 -1.44 -11.22 14.58
CA ASN A 11 -1.03 -11.58 15.95
C ASN A 11 0.40 -11.08 16.26
N ASP A 12 0.72 -9.86 15.81
CA ASP A 12 2.04 -9.23 16.00
C ASP A 12 3.20 -10.03 15.38
N LYS A 13 2.92 -10.81 14.36
CA LYS A 13 3.96 -11.54 13.64
C LYS A 13 4.66 -10.72 12.58
N TYR A 14 4.01 -9.67 12.10
CA TYR A 14 4.53 -8.81 11.03
C TYR A 14 4.33 -7.36 11.36
N PHE A 15 5.24 -6.53 10.87
CA PHE A 15 5.24 -5.09 11.10
C PHE A 15 5.48 -4.35 9.79
N VAL A 16 4.86 -3.18 9.66
CA VAL A 16 5.00 -2.32 8.48
C VAL A 16 5.58 -0.98 8.93
N SER A 17 6.49 -0.44 8.13
CA SER A 17 7.05 0.88 8.42
C SER A 17 6.37 1.96 7.59
N ASN A 18 6.51 3.21 8.05
CA ASN A 18 6.03 4.37 7.32
C ASN A 18 6.79 4.62 6.01
N TYR A 19 7.88 3.89 5.77
CA TYR A 19 8.64 3.93 4.52
C TYR A 19 8.24 2.81 3.55
N GLY A 20 7.33 1.91 3.96
CA GLY A 20 6.89 0.82 3.11
C GLY A 20 7.69 -0.46 3.22
N ASN A 21 8.46 -0.62 4.29
CA ASN A 21 9.17 -1.87 4.57
C ASN A 21 8.31 -2.78 5.42
N ILE A 22 8.45 -4.08 5.21
CA ILE A 22 7.74 -5.10 5.98
C ILE A 22 8.77 -6.00 6.65
N LYS A 23 8.58 -6.28 7.92
CA LYS A 23 9.45 -7.21 8.63
C LYS A 23 8.65 -8.20 9.45
N ASN A 24 9.27 -9.34 9.74
CA ASN A 24 8.67 -10.31 10.64
C ASN A 24 9.05 -9.99 12.09
N LYS A 25 8.51 -10.76 13.02
CA LYS A 25 8.70 -10.60 14.45
C LYS A 25 10.18 -10.71 14.86
N LYS A 26 11.00 -11.41 14.07
CA LYS A 26 12.43 -11.54 14.34
C LYS A 26 13.25 -10.36 13.79
N GLY A 27 12.59 -9.40 13.16
CA GLY A 27 13.27 -8.24 12.57
C GLY A 27 13.80 -8.47 11.16
N HIS A 28 13.46 -9.60 10.55
CA HIS A 28 13.89 -9.93 9.19
C HIS A 28 13.01 -9.18 8.18
N ILE A 29 13.66 -8.39 7.30
CA ILE A 29 12.96 -7.64 6.26
C ILE A 29 12.52 -8.59 5.16
N LEU A 30 11.22 -8.55 4.81
CA LEU A 30 10.67 -9.41 3.78
C LEU A 30 10.88 -8.80 2.40
N SER A 31 11.18 -9.67 1.44
CA SER A 31 11.26 -9.27 0.04
C SER A 31 9.87 -9.03 -0.51
N ASN A 32 9.74 -8.04 -1.38
CA ASN A 32 8.49 -7.83 -2.10
C ASN A 32 8.73 -8.01 -3.61
N TRP A 33 7.64 -8.14 -4.35
CA TRP A 33 7.70 -8.24 -5.80
C TRP A 33 6.65 -7.32 -6.41
N LYS A 34 6.78 -7.06 -7.70
CA LYS A 34 5.81 -6.21 -8.41
C LYS A 34 4.72 -7.07 -9.06
N SER A 35 3.47 -6.65 -8.89
CA SER A 35 2.35 -7.26 -9.59
C SER A 35 2.43 -6.88 -11.07
N GLU A 36 1.55 -7.48 -11.89
CA GLU A 36 1.43 -7.13 -13.30
C GLU A 36 1.32 -5.64 -13.55
N LYS A 37 0.60 -4.95 -12.67
CA LYS A 37 0.34 -3.51 -12.81
C LYS A 37 1.41 -2.65 -12.14
N GLY A 38 2.47 -3.25 -11.61
CA GLY A 38 3.60 -2.54 -11.03
C GLY A 38 3.48 -2.18 -9.55
N TYR A 39 2.46 -2.69 -8.86
CA TYR A 39 2.30 -2.48 -7.42
C TYR A 39 3.15 -3.47 -6.63
N SER A 40 3.77 -2.99 -5.53
CA SER A 40 4.55 -3.86 -4.66
C SER A 40 3.65 -4.76 -3.83
N LYS A 41 3.98 -6.05 -3.79
CA LYS A 41 3.25 -7.05 -3.00
C LYS A 41 4.22 -7.81 -2.10
N VAL A 42 3.69 -8.33 -1.01
CA VAL A 42 4.43 -9.14 -0.05
C VAL A 42 3.57 -10.33 0.37
N SER A 43 4.20 -11.46 0.66
CA SER A 43 3.50 -12.65 1.18
C SER A 43 3.61 -12.70 2.69
N LEU A 44 2.47 -12.84 3.35
CA LEU A 44 2.39 -13.03 4.79
C LEU A 44 1.68 -14.35 5.09
N PHE A 45 2.11 -15.03 6.17
CA PHE A 45 1.39 -16.20 6.66
C PHE A 45 0.46 -15.76 7.78
N ILE A 46 -0.84 -15.86 7.55
CA ILE A 46 -1.88 -15.45 8.48
C ILE A 46 -2.81 -16.65 8.69
N ASP A 47 -2.91 -17.10 9.94
CA ASP A 47 -3.76 -18.25 10.31
C ASP A 47 -3.43 -19.50 9.48
N GLY A 48 -2.13 -19.75 9.27
CA GLY A 48 -1.68 -20.94 8.56
C GLY A 48 -1.81 -20.88 7.04
N ALA A 49 -2.22 -19.74 6.49
CA ALA A 49 -2.39 -19.57 5.05
C ALA A 49 -1.54 -18.43 4.52
N GLN A 50 -0.99 -18.61 3.34
CA GLN A 50 -0.24 -17.57 2.66
C GLN A 50 -1.20 -16.54 2.07
N LYS A 51 -0.97 -15.27 2.37
CA LYS A 51 -1.75 -14.16 1.82
C LYS A 51 -0.83 -13.16 1.14
N ASN A 52 -1.16 -12.81 -0.09
CA ASN A 52 -0.43 -11.80 -0.84
C ASN A 52 -1.10 -10.46 -0.61
N CYS A 53 -0.34 -9.51 -0.05
CA CYS A 53 -0.86 -8.21 0.35
C CYS A 53 -0.15 -7.10 -0.42
N PHE A 54 -0.89 -6.04 -0.75
CA PHE A 54 -0.29 -4.86 -1.34
C PHE A 54 0.41 -4.03 -0.25
N VAL A 55 1.66 -3.68 -0.48
CA VAL A 55 2.44 -2.91 0.48
C VAL A 55 1.81 -1.54 0.75
N HIS A 56 1.34 -0.84 -0.30
CA HIS A 56 0.73 0.48 -0.13
C HIS A 56 -0.53 0.42 0.75
N ARG A 57 -1.30 -0.66 0.66
CA ARG A 57 -2.47 -0.81 1.53
C ARG A 57 -2.06 -1.06 2.98
N LEU A 58 -1.04 -1.86 3.21
CA LEU A 58 -0.55 -2.11 4.57
C LEU A 58 -0.06 -0.82 5.23
N VAL A 59 0.66 0.02 4.48
CA VAL A 59 1.12 1.31 4.98
C VAL A 59 -0.06 2.22 5.29
N ALA A 60 -0.99 2.36 4.36
CA ALA A 60 -2.13 3.25 4.54
C ALA A 60 -3.01 2.82 5.71
N GLU A 61 -3.27 1.52 5.85
CA GLU A 61 -4.08 1.00 6.95
C GLU A 61 -3.43 1.24 8.31
N ALA A 62 -2.10 1.22 8.38
CA ALA A 62 -1.37 1.39 9.64
C ALA A 62 -1.14 2.86 10.00
N PHE A 63 -0.89 3.73 9.02
CA PHE A 63 -0.39 5.08 9.28
C PHE A 63 -1.31 6.22 8.87
N ILE A 64 -2.26 5.98 7.98
CA ILE A 64 -3.08 7.06 7.43
C ILE A 64 -4.53 6.89 7.88
N PRO A 65 -5.07 7.82 8.69
CA PRO A 65 -6.47 7.76 9.11
C PRO A 65 -7.41 7.75 7.89
N ASN A 66 -8.50 7.01 8.01
CA ASN A 66 -9.50 6.90 6.95
C ASN A 66 -10.91 7.10 7.52
N PRO A 67 -11.22 8.31 8.04
CA PRO A 67 -12.50 8.56 8.73
C PRO A 67 -13.70 8.43 7.81
N ASP A 68 -13.53 8.66 6.51
CA ASP A 68 -14.61 8.56 5.54
C ASP A 68 -14.74 7.16 4.94
N ASN A 69 -13.93 6.22 5.41
CA ASN A 69 -13.92 4.83 4.97
C ASN A 69 -13.81 4.70 3.45
N LYS A 70 -12.87 5.45 2.86
CA LYS A 70 -12.63 5.42 1.42
C LYS A 70 -11.98 4.09 1.02
N PRO A 71 -12.35 3.50 -0.12
CA PRO A 71 -11.96 2.13 -0.45
C PRO A 71 -10.58 1.96 -1.10
N TYR A 72 -10.00 3.02 -1.66
CA TYR A 72 -8.77 2.88 -2.45
C TYR A 72 -7.63 3.70 -1.87
N VAL A 73 -6.40 3.25 -2.15
CA VAL A 73 -5.17 3.96 -1.79
C VAL A 73 -4.50 4.42 -3.09
N ASP A 74 -4.18 5.70 -3.16
CA ASP A 74 -3.59 6.32 -4.33
C ASP A 74 -2.14 6.72 -4.05
N HIS A 75 -1.26 6.51 -5.03
CA HIS A 75 0.11 7.02 -5.00
C HIS A 75 0.12 8.44 -5.54
N ILE A 76 0.28 9.42 -4.66
CA ILE A 76 0.14 10.84 -5.00
C ILE A 76 1.02 11.23 -6.18
N SER A 77 2.27 10.77 -6.20
CA SER A 77 3.22 11.05 -7.27
C SER A 77 2.99 10.22 -8.53
N GLY A 78 2.20 9.14 -8.43
CA GLY A 78 2.05 8.15 -9.48
C GLY A 78 3.15 7.10 -9.50
N VAL A 79 4.14 7.20 -8.62
CA VAL A 79 5.24 6.23 -8.53
C VAL A 79 4.80 5.08 -7.64
N LYS A 80 4.44 3.95 -8.23
CA LYS A 80 3.86 2.79 -7.53
C LYS A 80 4.84 2.08 -6.59
N SER A 81 6.13 2.30 -6.75
CA SER A 81 7.16 1.74 -5.88
C SER A 81 7.46 2.61 -4.68
N ASP A 82 6.96 3.85 -4.64
CA ASP A 82 7.13 4.74 -3.50
C ASP A 82 5.94 4.57 -2.55
N ASN A 83 6.09 3.66 -1.59
CA ASN A 83 5.04 3.30 -0.65
C ASN A 83 5.21 3.97 0.72
N SER A 84 5.95 5.08 0.77
CA SER A 84 6.04 5.87 2.00
C SER A 84 4.70 6.54 2.30
N GLU A 85 4.39 6.71 3.59
CA GLU A 85 3.09 7.26 3.99
C GLU A 85 2.83 8.65 3.41
N THR A 86 3.88 9.44 3.20
CA THR A 86 3.77 10.79 2.64
C THR A 86 3.35 10.79 1.17
N ASN A 87 3.49 9.66 0.48
CA ASN A 87 3.11 9.52 -0.92
C ASN A 87 1.78 8.80 -1.12
N LEU A 88 1.08 8.48 -0.05
CA LEU A 88 -0.17 7.70 -0.13
C LEU A 88 -1.33 8.51 0.43
N ARG A 89 -2.52 8.25 -0.10
CA ARG A 89 -3.76 8.82 0.44
C ARG A 89 -4.93 7.88 0.17
N TRP A 90 -5.93 7.95 1.03
CA TRP A 90 -7.19 7.24 0.80
C TRP A 90 -8.05 8.03 -0.17
N VAL A 91 -8.64 7.36 -1.14
CA VAL A 91 -9.44 8.03 -2.18
C VAL A 91 -10.68 7.20 -2.50
N THR A 92 -11.68 7.90 -3.07
CA THR A 92 -12.78 7.24 -3.76
C THR A 92 -12.34 6.87 -5.17
N ASN A 93 -13.14 6.09 -5.87
CA ASN A 93 -12.84 5.76 -7.26
C ASN A 93 -12.74 7.01 -8.14
N SER A 94 -13.64 7.98 -7.93
CA SER A 94 -13.62 9.24 -8.69
C SER A 94 -12.33 10.03 -8.44
N GLU A 95 -11.92 10.15 -7.18
CA GLU A 95 -10.70 10.86 -6.83
C GLU A 95 -9.47 10.18 -7.44
N ASN A 96 -9.45 8.85 -7.45
CA ASN A 96 -8.36 8.07 -8.00
C ASN A 96 -8.23 8.30 -9.52
N ILE A 97 -9.34 8.29 -10.24
CA ILE A 97 -9.37 8.54 -11.68
C ILE A 97 -8.88 9.95 -12.01
N LEU A 98 -9.16 10.92 -11.15
CA LEU A 98 -8.80 12.32 -11.37
C LEU A 98 -7.34 12.63 -11.06
N ASN A 99 -6.58 11.71 -10.46
CA ASN A 99 -5.16 11.95 -10.20
C ASN A 99 -4.38 11.93 -11.51
N PRO A 100 -3.86 13.07 -12.00
CA PRO A 100 -3.17 13.13 -13.29
C PRO A 100 -1.88 12.32 -13.31
N ASN A 101 -1.24 12.12 -12.16
CA ASN A 101 0.01 11.37 -12.08
C ASN A 101 -0.20 9.87 -12.20
N THR A 102 -1.34 9.37 -11.72
CA THR A 102 -1.61 7.94 -11.67
C THR A 102 -2.42 7.45 -12.87
N HIS A 103 -3.42 8.22 -13.28
CA HIS A 103 -4.41 7.79 -14.27
C HIS A 103 -4.44 8.63 -15.54
N GLN A 104 -3.40 9.43 -15.79
CA GLN A 104 -3.38 10.32 -16.93
C GLN A 104 -3.63 9.61 -18.26
N ARG A 105 -2.96 8.45 -18.45
CA ARG A 105 -3.08 7.67 -19.66
C ARG A 105 -4.49 7.10 -19.84
N PHE A 106 -5.05 6.59 -18.74
CA PHE A 106 -6.42 6.05 -18.71
C PHE A 106 -7.43 7.13 -18.98
N TYR A 107 -7.25 8.28 -18.34
CA TYR A 107 -8.12 9.44 -18.50
C TYR A 107 -8.18 9.90 -19.96
N LYS A 108 -7.02 10.03 -20.60
CA LYS A 108 -6.96 10.42 -22.03
C LYS A 108 -7.68 9.40 -22.91
N ARG A 109 -7.52 8.13 -22.61
CA ARG A 109 -8.19 7.06 -23.37
C ARG A 109 -9.69 7.13 -23.27
N MET A 110 -10.21 7.47 -22.10
CA MET A 110 -11.64 7.61 -21.88
C MET A 110 -12.27 8.76 -22.67
N TRP A 111 -11.51 9.83 -22.85
CA TRP A 111 -12.02 11.03 -23.49
C TRP A 111 -11.65 11.17 -24.95
N SER A 112 -10.75 10.35 -25.40
CA SER A 112 -10.40 10.33 -26.83
C SER A 112 -11.22 9.26 -27.55
#